data_6f379d805158d7856409bd04ab8d235c
#
_entry.id   6f379d805158d7856409bd04ab8d235c
#
_cell.length_a   1.000
_cell.length_b   1.000
_cell.length_c   1.000
_cell.angle_alpha   90.00
_cell.angle_beta   90.00
_cell.angle_gamma   90.00
#
_symmetry.space_group_name_H-M   'P 1'
#
loop_
_entity.id
_entity.type
_entity.pdbx_description
1 polymer ?
#
loop_
_entity_poly.entity_id
_entity_poly.type
_entity_poly.pdbx_seq_one_letter_code
_entity_poly.pdbx_strand_id
1 'polypeptide(L)'
;MSFGVLCFLGLALLSAPSAAEKNGAYYQSLQKRLIADGFDAAAIRELYARPEVKFETKGISVYFVHRESKVHYERYTDQLHIEKARVYLQQHRAAFADAENVYGVDPEVITAIILVETQLGTMLGSRSVLNTLSTMASLSDPKVRNLLWRKIKNTPDLTRAVFDKKATQKSKWAYRELMAFLRHARSQGFDPAEIKGSFAGAMGIAQFMPSNIDTLGKDGNKDGKINLFDDADAIASIAFYLKEHGWQPGIERNKAAKVIYHYNHSNEYVDAILSVTERLKG
;
A
#
# COMPACT_ATOMS: atom_id res chain seq x y z
N MET A 1 36.19 -61.87 -32.37
CA MET A 1 35.01 -60.97 -32.42
C MET A 1 34.69 -60.58 -31.01
N SER A 2 35.08 -59.32 -30.62
CA SER A 2 34.89 -58.80 -29.22
C SER A 2 33.89 -57.66 -29.30
N PHE A 3 32.73 -57.87 -28.69
CA PHE A 3 31.70 -56.83 -28.61
C PHE A 3 31.95 -55.93 -27.36
N GLY A 4 32.34 -54.73 -27.62
CA GLY A 4 32.45 -53.73 -26.57
C GLY A 4 31.08 -53.11 -26.30
N VAL A 5 30.62 -53.21 -25.03
CA VAL A 5 29.42 -52.51 -24.52
C VAL A 5 29.81 -51.13 -24.14
N LEU A 6 29.31 -50.11 -24.87
CA LEU A 6 29.40 -48.70 -24.46
C LEU A 6 28.29 -48.41 -23.45
N CYS A 7 28.67 -48.21 -22.18
CA CYS A 7 27.78 -47.61 -21.18
C CYS A 7 27.70 -46.09 -21.40
N PHE A 8 26.56 -45.58 -21.85
CA PHE A 8 26.23 -44.13 -21.78
C PHE A 8 25.84 -43.77 -20.35
N LEU A 9 26.73 -43.13 -19.61
CA LEU A 9 26.37 -42.41 -18.39
C LEU A 9 25.65 -41.14 -18.81
N GLY A 10 24.32 -41.11 -18.66
CA GLY A 10 23.54 -39.91 -18.77
C GLY A 10 23.82 -38.98 -17.57
N LEU A 11 24.61 -37.94 -17.77
CA LEU A 11 24.75 -36.85 -16.81
C LEU A 11 23.43 -36.06 -16.81
N ALA A 12 22.60 -36.25 -15.79
CA ALA A 12 21.47 -35.37 -15.53
C ALA A 12 22.02 -33.98 -15.12
N LEU A 13 21.98 -33.04 -16.03
CA LEU A 13 22.25 -31.65 -15.76
C LEU A 13 21.14 -31.14 -14.83
N LEU A 14 21.42 -31.06 -13.52
CA LEU A 14 20.60 -30.35 -12.56
C LEU A 14 20.66 -28.85 -12.92
N SER A 15 19.70 -28.38 -13.70
CA SER A 15 19.54 -26.96 -13.99
C SER A 15 19.31 -26.23 -12.69
N ALA A 16 20.02 -25.12 -12.49
CA ALA A 16 19.78 -24.24 -11.33
C ALA A 16 18.32 -23.77 -11.36
N PRO A 17 17.64 -23.74 -10.21
CA PRO A 17 16.23 -23.34 -10.16
C PRO A 17 16.04 -21.94 -10.74
N SER A 18 15.00 -21.76 -11.54
CA SER A 18 14.64 -20.48 -12.15
C SER A 18 14.37 -19.41 -11.09
N ALA A 19 14.41 -18.14 -11.46
CA ALA A 19 14.07 -17.05 -10.54
C ALA A 19 12.64 -17.20 -10.00
N ALA A 20 11.70 -17.69 -10.80
CA ALA A 20 10.33 -18.00 -10.43
C ALA A 20 10.23 -19.11 -9.37
N GLU A 21 10.99 -20.20 -9.54
CA GLU A 21 11.05 -21.29 -8.54
C GLU A 21 11.64 -20.83 -7.21
N LYS A 22 12.68 -19.97 -7.24
CA LYS A 22 13.23 -19.37 -6.03
C LYS A 22 12.23 -18.46 -5.32
N ASN A 23 11.47 -17.66 -6.05
CA ASN A 23 10.43 -16.79 -5.50
C ASN A 23 9.26 -17.60 -4.93
N GLY A 24 8.81 -18.66 -5.64
CA GLY A 24 7.77 -19.56 -5.15
C GLY A 24 8.11 -20.20 -3.81
N ALA A 25 9.38 -20.55 -3.58
CA ALA A 25 9.83 -21.15 -2.32
C ALA A 25 9.65 -20.21 -1.10
N TYR A 26 9.74 -18.87 -1.28
CA TYR A 26 9.54 -17.90 -0.19
C TYR A 26 8.07 -17.75 0.22
N TYR A 27 7.14 -18.06 -0.67
CA TYR A 27 5.72 -17.86 -0.48
C TYR A 27 4.92 -19.13 -0.18
N GLN A 28 5.57 -20.32 -0.10
CA GLN A 28 4.86 -21.58 0.11
C GLN A 28 3.97 -21.60 1.36
N SER A 29 4.51 -21.16 2.50
CA SER A 29 3.75 -21.09 3.76
C SER A 29 2.63 -20.05 3.68
N LEU A 30 2.87 -18.94 2.98
CA LEU A 30 1.88 -17.88 2.77
C LEU A 30 0.73 -18.38 1.90
N GLN A 31 1.02 -19.02 0.76
CA GLN A 31 0.01 -19.60 -0.13
C GLN A 31 -0.87 -20.63 0.59
N LYS A 32 -0.26 -21.55 1.34
CA LYS A 32 -1.01 -22.52 2.15
C LYS A 32 -1.97 -21.84 3.13
N ARG A 33 -1.52 -20.77 3.77
CA ARG A 33 -2.35 -20.02 4.71
C ARG A 33 -3.49 -19.29 4.00
N LEU A 34 -3.25 -18.62 2.88
CA LEU A 34 -4.29 -17.96 2.09
C LEU A 34 -5.37 -18.95 1.64
N ILE A 35 -4.96 -20.14 1.18
CA ILE A 35 -5.88 -21.21 0.77
C ILE A 35 -6.69 -21.71 1.98
N ALA A 36 -6.06 -21.91 3.13
CA ALA A 36 -6.75 -22.32 4.35
C ALA A 36 -7.76 -21.27 4.85
N ASP A 37 -7.47 -19.97 4.61
CA ASP A 37 -8.37 -18.85 4.96
C ASP A 37 -9.40 -18.54 3.83
N GLY A 38 -9.61 -19.48 2.87
CA GLY A 38 -10.73 -19.47 1.92
C GLY A 38 -10.46 -18.84 0.55
N PHE A 39 -9.20 -18.51 0.22
CA PHE A 39 -8.86 -18.10 -1.14
C PHE A 39 -8.81 -19.31 -2.07
N ASP A 40 -9.23 -19.11 -3.34
CA ASP A 40 -9.19 -20.19 -4.34
C ASP A 40 -7.77 -20.71 -4.57
N ALA A 41 -7.60 -22.01 -4.47
CA ALA A 41 -6.28 -22.64 -4.50
C ALA A 41 -5.60 -22.54 -5.88
N ALA A 42 -6.37 -22.60 -6.97
CA ALA A 42 -5.83 -22.48 -8.31
C ALA A 42 -5.39 -21.06 -8.59
N ALA A 43 -6.24 -20.08 -8.30
CA ALA A 43 -5.95 -18.65 -8.47
C ALA A 43 -4.72 -18.20 -7.66
N ILE A 44 -4.60 -18.64 -6.40
CA ILE A 44 -3.42 -18.31 -5.56
C ILE A 44 -2.14 -18.93 -6.15
N ARG A 45 -2.16 -20.19 -6.57
CA ARG A 45 -0.97 -20.81 -7.16
C ARG A 45 -0.57 -20.16 -8.47
N GLU A 46 -1.53 -19.84 -9.32
CA GLU A 46 -1.30 -19.14 -10.59
C GLU A 46 -0.71 -17.75 -10.34
N LEU A 47 -1.31 -16.95 -9.46
CA LEU A 47 -0.82 -15.63 -9.10
C LEU A 47 0.64 -15.67 -8.61
N TYR A 48 0.95 -16.56 -7.68
CA TYR A 48 2.31 -16.65 -7.11
C TYR A 48 3.33 -17.38 -8.01
N ALA A 49 2.92 -18.00 -9.11
CA ALA A 49 3.80 -18.52 -10.14
C ALA A 49 4.24 -17.46 -11.16
N ARG A 50 3.61 -16.31 -11.19
CA ARG A 50 3.89 -15.24 -12.15
C ARG A 50 5.28 -14.62 -11.94
N PRO A 51 6.05 -14.32 -13.02
CA PRO A 51 7.42 -13.81 -12.92
C PRO A 51 7.54 -12.44 -12.28
N GLU A 52 6.48 -11.61 -12.32
CA GLU A 52 6.42 -10.30 -11.65
C GLU A 52 6.19 -10.40 -10.14
N VAL A 53 5.72 -11.54 -9.62
CA VAL A 53 5.53 -11.77 -8.19
C VAL A 53 6.85 -12.16 -7.55
N LYS A 54 7.48 -11.19 -6.87
CA LYS A 54 8.87 -11.28 -6.39
C LYS A 54 8.97 -10.99 -4.90
N PHE A 55 9.92 -11.64 -4.26
CA PHE A 55 10.26 -11.35 -2.87
C PHE A 55 11.05 -10.02 -2.77
N GLU A 56 10.43 -9.00 -2.17
CA GLU A 56 10.90 -7.61 -2.13
C GLU A 56 11.89 -7.36 -0.97
N THR A 57 13.09 -7.94 -1.06
CA THR A 57 14.07 -7.83 0.04
C THR A 57 14.52 -6.40 0.29
N LYS A 58 14.79 -5.61 -0.77
CA LYS A 58 15.32 -4.24 -0.62
C LYS A 58 14.27 -3.31 0.01
N GLY A 59 13.03 -3.34 -0.49
CA GLY A 59 11.94 -2.51 0.02
C GLY A 59 11.63 -2.81 1.47
N ILE A 60 11.54 -4.07 1.82
CA ILE A 60 11.20 -4.49 3.18
C ILE A 60 12.35 -4.28 4.17
N SER A 61 13.62 -4.44 3.76
CA SER A 61 14.75 -4.12 4.65
C SER A 61 14.74 -2.67 5.08
N VAL A 62 14.43 -1.73 4.18
CA VAL A 62 14.27 -0.30 4.50
C VAL A 62 13.27 -0.10 5.64
N TYR A 63 12.17 -0.82 5.65
CA TYR A 63 11.14 -0.75 6.69
C TYR A 63 11.64 -1.10 8.11
N PHE A 64 12.64 -1.98 8.20
CA PHE A 64 13.25 -2.36 9.51
C PHE A 64 14.37 -1.44 9.94
N VAL A 65 14.98 -0.74 8.98
CA VAL A 65 16.22 0.03 9.15
C VAL A 65 15.96 1.54 9.21
N HIS A 66 14.91 2.03 8.53
CA HIS A 66 14.62 3.46 8.53
C HIS A 66 14.17 3.93 9.90
N ARG A 67 14.89 4.94 10.42
CA ARG A 67 14.34 5.93 11.34
C ARG A 67 13.49 6.87 10.46
N GLU A 68 12.30 7.24 10.93
CA GLU A 68 11.46 8.22 10.24
C GLU A 68 12.31 9.45 9.89
N SER A 69 12.65 9.59 8.61
CA SER A 69 13.21 10.82 8.10
C SER A 69 12.12 11.87 8.27
N LYS A 70 12.43 13.02 8.86
CA LYS A 70 11.49 14.15 8.91
C LYS A 70 11.01 14.43 7.49
N VAL A 71 9.76 14.11 7.22
CA VAL A 71 9.13 14.48 5.95
C VAL A 71 8.91 15.98 6.03
N HIS A 72 9.51 16.73 5.12
CA HIS A 72 9.34 18.19 5.05
C HIS A 72 8.01 18.51 4.37
N TYR A 73 6.94 18.51 5.15
CA TYR A 73 5.59 18.84 4.66
C TYR A 73 5.43 20.32 4.31
N GLU A 74 6.28 21.21 4.86
CA GLU A 74 6.27 22.67 4.63
C GLU A 74 6.30 23.06 3.15
N ARG A 75 6.94 22.23 2.30
CA ARG A 75 6.98 22.46 0.85
C ARG A 75 5.62 22.52 0.17
N TYR A 76 4.61 21.88 0.74
CA TYR A 76 3.26 21.86 0.14
C TYR A 76 2.48 23.16 0.39
N THR A 77 2.99 24.04 1.25
CA THR A 77 2.38 25.34 1.53
C THR A 77 2.91 26.46 0.63
N ASP A 78 3.84 26.21 -0.29
CA ASP A 78 4.32 27.23 -1.21
C ASP A 78 3.25 27.63 -2.27
N GLN A 79 3.45 28.76 -2.91
CA GLN A 79 2.49 29.33 -3.87
C GLN A 79 2.22 28.38 -5.05
N LEU A 80 3.25 27.72 -5.55
CA LEU A 80 3.13 26.81 -6.71
C LEU A 80 2.22 25.63 -6.41
N HIS A 81 2.37 25.01 -5.22
CA HIS A 81 1.53 23.88 -4.81
C HIS A 81 0.09 24.31 -4.57
N ILE A 82 -0.14 25.48 -3.99
CA ILE A 82 -1.48 26.04 -3.78
C ILE A 82 -2.18 26.33 -5.12
N GLU A 83 -1.48 26.90 -6.08
CA GLU A 83 -2.04 27.13 -7.43
C GLU A 83 -2.42 25.82 -8.12
N LYS A 84 -1.56 24.80 -8.07
CA LYS A 84 -1.89 23.46 -8.59
C LYS A 84 -3.11 22.86 -7.89
N ALA A 85 -3.22 23.02 -6.58
CA ALA A 85 -4.35 22.52 -5.81
C ALA A 85 -5.65 23.25 -6.18
N ARG A 86 -5.63 24.56 -6.43
CA ARG A 86 -6.79 25.31 -6.96
C ARG A 86 -7.22 24.82 -8.34
N VAL A 87 -6.27 24.54 -9.23
CA VAL A 87 -6.56 23.98 -10.55
C VAL A 87 -7.23 22.60 -10.40
N TYR A 88 -6.71 21.73 -9.53
CA TYR A 88 -7.27 20.43 -9.24
C TYR A 88 -8.70 20.52 -8.69
N LEU A 89 -8.96 21.41 -7.73
CA LEU A 89 -10.31 21.69 -7.23
C LEU A 89 -11.28 22.07 -8.35
N GLN A 90 -10.86 22.95 -9.25
CA GLN A 90 -11.68 23.37 -10.38
C GLN A 90 -11.92 22.25 -11.38
N GLN A 91 -10.93 21.42 -11.68
CA GLN A 91 -11.03 20.30 -12.59
C GLN A 91 -12.01 19.24 -12.09
N HIS A 92 -12.01 18.96 -10.78
CA HIS A 92 -12.85 17.94 -10.17
C HIS A 92 -14.03 18.50 -9.37
N ARG A 93 -14.46 19.73 -9.69
CA ARG A 93 -15.50 20.47 -8.94
C ARG A 93 -16.79 19.68 -8.72
N ALA A 94 -17.19 18.85 -9.68
CA ALA A 94 -18.41 18.04 -9.58
C ALA A 94 -18.29 16.96 -8.53
N ALA A 95 -17.17 16.22 -8.51
CA ALA A 95 -16.89 15.19 -7.51
C ALA A 95 -16.76 15.79 -6.11
N PHE A 96 -16.13 16.96 -5.98
CA PHE A 96 -16.05 17.67 -4.70
C PHE A 96 -17.42 18.13 -4.21
N ALA A 97 -18.26 18.70 -5.08
CA ALA A 97 -19.61 19.13 -4.71
C ALA A 97 -20.48 17.92 -4.29
N ASP A 98 -20.39 16.79 -4.98
CA ASP A 98 -21.07 15.56 -4.57
C ASP A 98 -20.59 15.07 -3.20
N ALA A 99 -19.28 15.07 -2.96
CA ALA A 99 -18.69 14.65 -1.69
C ALA A 99 -19.07 15.59 -0.53
N GLU A 100 -19.06 16.91 -0.75
CA GLU A 100 -19.49 17.91 0.23
C GLU A 100 -20.99 17.75 0.57
N ASN A 101 -21.84 17.61 -0.43
CA ASN A 101 -23.28 17.41 -0.24
C ASN A 101 -23.61 16.12 0.52
N VAL A 102 -22.89 15.02 0.26
CA VAL A 102 -23.17 13.71 0.86
C VAL A 102 -22.52 13.55 2.23
N TYR A 103 -21.32 14.08 2.39
CA TYR A 103 -20.50 13.81 3.58
C TYR A 103 -20.28 15.04 4.48
N GLY A 104 -20.55 16.24 3.97
CA GLY A 104 -20.37 17.49 4.73
C GLY A 104 -18.91 17.84 4.99
N VAL A 105 -18.01 17.48 4.07
CA VAL A 105 -16.56 17.71 4.19
C VAL A 105 -16.12 18.73 3.16
N ASP A 106 -15.42 19.78 3.64
CA ASP A 106 -14.96 20.88 2.79
C ASP A 106 -14.03 20.36 1.67
N PRO A 107 -14.22 20.76 0.39
CA PRO A 107 -13.36 20.39 -0.72
C PRO A 107 -11.87 20.70 -0.51
N GLU A 108 -11.56 21.79 0.22
CA GLU A 108 -10.19 22.24 0.44
C GLU A 108 -9.39 21.28 1.33
N VAL A 109 -10.01 20.67 2.36
CA VAL A 109 -9.29 19.68 3.19
C VAL A 109 -9.05 18.38 2.45
N ILE A 110 -10.00 17.93 1.62
CA ILE A 110 -9.82 16.75 0.78
C ILE A 110 -8.68 16.99 -0.20
N THR A 111 -8.66 18.16 -0.85
CA THR A 111 -7.60 18.55 -1.77
C THR A 111 -6.25 18.66 -1.09
N ALA A 112 -6.19 19.20 0.14
CA ALA A 112 -4.96 19.28 0.91
C ALA A 112 -4.39 17.88 1.21
N ILE A 113 -5.23 16.91 1.55
CA ILE A 113 -4.83 15.52 1.75
C ILE A 113 -4.29 14.94 0.44
N ILE A 114 -5.01 15.06 -0.67
CA ILE A 114 -4.58 14.55 -1.99
C ILE A 114 -3.25 15.18 -2.43
N LEU A 115 -3.08 16.48 -2.17
CA LEU A 115 -1.82 17.18 -2.46
C LEU A 115 -0.65 16.59 -1.69
N VAL A 116 -0.81 16.38 -0.39
CA VAL A 116 0.26 15.90 0.48
C VAL A 116 0.57 14.42 0.23
N GLU A 117 -0.45 13.59 0.04
CA GLU A 117 -0.28 12.14 -0.17
C GLU A 117 0.35 11.81 -1.53
N THR A 118 -0.16 12.40 -2.60
CA THR A 118 0.18 11.97 -3.96
C THR A 118 0.52 13.08 -4.94
N GLN A 119 0.71 14.32 -4.44
CA GLN A 119 0.90 15.49 -5.30
C GLN A 119 -0.19 15.55 -6.39
N LEU A 120 -1.45 15.50 -5.93
CA LEU A 120 -2.64 15.51 -6.80
C LEU A 120 -2.67 14.35 -7.80
N GLY A 121 -2.43 13.13 -7.31
CA GLY A 121 -2.48 11.91 -8.12
C GLY A 121 -1.25 11.64 -8.98
N THR A 122 -0.23 12.51 -8.97
CA THR A 122 0.97 12.33 -9.82
C THR A 122 2.01 11.38 -9.22
N MET A 123 1.97 11.11 -7.93
CA MET A 123 2.95 10.31 -7.17
C MET A 123 2.28 9.18 -6.37
N LEU A 124 1.74 8.20 -7.09
CA LEU A 124 0.96 7.09 -6.49
C LEU A 124 1.82 5.97 -5.88
N GLY A 125 3.15 6.10 -5.96
CA GLY A 125 4.07 5.05 -5.59
C GLY A 125 4.40 4.12 -6.77
N SER A 126 5.53 3.42 -6.67
CA SER A 126 6.06 2.60 -7.76
C SER A 126 6.27 1.12 -7.37
N ARG A 127 5.94 0.76 -6.13
CA ARG A 127 6.16 -0.60 -5.64
C ARG A 127 4.93 -1.46 -5.83
N SER A 128 5.12 -2.74 -6.19
CA SER A 128 4.02 -3.69 -6.21
C SER A 128 3.44 -3.87 -4.81
N VAL A 129 2.15 -3.55 -4.65
CA VAL A 129 1.42 -3.75 -3.39
C VAL A 129 1.41 -5.23 -3.01
N LEU A 130 1.16 -6.12 -3.99
CA LEU A 130 1.20 -7.55 -3.80
C LEU A 130 2.55 -8.01 -3.25
N ASN A 131 3.66 -7.64 -3.92
CA ASN A 131 5.00 -8.08 -3.51
C ASN A 131 5.37 -7.54 -2.13
N THR A 132 5.04 -6.29 -1.84
CA THR A 132 5.30 -5.65 -0.55
C THR A 132 4.58 -6.38 0.59
N LEU A 133 3.26 -6.52 0.47
CA LEU A 133 2.44 -7.16 1.51
C LEU A 133 2.74 -8.66 1.65
N SER A 134 2.92 -9.38 0.53
CA SER A 134 3.28 -10.81 0.54
C SER A 134 4.63 -11.05 1.19
N THR A 135 5.63 -10.22 0.89
CA THR A 135 6.97 -10.35 1.51
C THR A 135 6.90 -10.13 3.02
N MET A 136 6.21 -9.06 3.48
CA MET A 136 6.04 -8.82 4.90
C MET A 136 5.23 -9.92 5.59
N ALA A 137 4.14 -10.37 4.99
CA ALA A 137 3.31 -11.46 5.53
C ALA A 137 4.09 -12.77 5.69
N SER A 138 4.99 -13.07 4.72
CA SER A 138 5.84 -14.27 4.73
C SER A 138 6.87 -14.28 5.87
N LEU A 139 7.13 -13.15 6.55
CA LEU A 139 8.01 -13.11 7.73
C LEU A 139 7.44 -13.85 8.94
N SER A 140 6.21 -14.33 8.89
CA SER A 140 5.66 -15.29 9.86
C SER A 140 6.40 -16.64 9.80
N ASP A 141 6.93 -17.04 8.63
CA ASP A 141 7.75 -18.24 8.46
C ASP A 141 9.18 -17.98 8.98
N PRO A 142 9.68 -18.76 9.97
CA PRO A 142 11.03 -18.60 10.51
C PRO A 142 12.14 -18.73 9.45
N LYS A 143 11.94 -19.55 8.42
CA LYS A 143 12.94 -19.72 7.34
C LYS A 143 13.06 -18.43 6.52
N VAL A 144 11.93 -17.86 6.13
CA VAL A 144 11.87 -16.60 5.37
C VAL A 144 12.40 -15.44 6.22
N ARG A 145 12.01 -15.37 7.50
CA ARG A 145 12.51 -14.39 8.47
C ARG A 145 14.03 -14.43 8.60
N ASN A 146 14.62 -15.63 8.70
CA ASN A 146 16.06 -15.80 8.76
C ASN A 146 16.79 -15.33 7.50
N LEU A 147 16.17 -15.48 6.32
CA LEU A 147 16.75 -14.97 5.06
C LEU A 147 16.84 -13.43 5.07
N LEU A 148 15.80 -12.76 5.52
CA LEU A 148 15.81 -11.30 5.63
C LEU A 148 16.82 -10.85 6.69
N TRP A 149 16.86 -11.49 7.88
CA TRP A 149 17.82 -11.19 8.93
C TRP A 149 19.26 -11.22 8.44
N ARG A 150 19.65 -12.27 7.69
CA ARG A 150 21.03 -12.37 7.16
C ARG A 150 21.45 -11.17 6.33
N LYS A 151 20.49 -10.50 5.67
CA LYS A 151 20.75 -9.33 4.81
C LYS A 151 20.85 -8.02 5.59
N ILE A 152 20.17 -7.91 6.73
CA ILE A 152 20.09 -6.67 7.50
C ILE A 152 20.77 -6.72 8.87
N LYS A 153 21.34 -7.85 9.28
CA LYS A 153 21.95 -8.05 10.62
C LYS A 153 23.08 -7.08 10.96
N ASN A 154 23.72 -6.47 9.96
CA ASN A 154 24.80 -5.51 10.15
C ASN A 154 24.29 -4.05 10.28
N THR A 155 22.97 -3.85 10.36
CA THR A 155 22.40 -2.52 10.59
C THR A 155 22.68 -2.07 12.02
N PRO A 156 23.22 -0.85 12.21
CA PRO A 156 23.45 -0.30 13.54
C PRO A 156 22.16 -0.32 14.39
N ASP A 157 22.30 -0.63 15.68
CA ASP A 157 21.22 -0.67 16.66
C ASP A 157 20.09 -1.69 16.41
N LEU A 158 20.19 -2.52 15.37
CA LEU A 158 19.22 -3.57 15.08
C LEU A 158 19.67 -4.92 15.67
N THR A 159 19.19 -5.26 16.85
CA THR A 159 19.42 -6.59 17.43
C THR A 159 18.46 -7.63 16.86
N ARG A 160 18.86 -8.91 16.96
CA ARG A 160 18.00 -10.02 16.52
C ARG A 160 16.65 -10.02 17.24
N ALA A 161 16.62 -9.75 18.53
CA ALA A 161 15.39 -9.71 19.32
C ALA A 161 14.44 -8.60 18.86
N VAL A 162 14.96 -7.40 18.60
CA VAL A 162 14.19 -6.26 18.06
C VAL A 162 13.63 -6.60 16.69
N PHE A 163 14.46 -7.18 15.81
CA PHE A 163 14.01 -7.61 14.49
C PHE A 163 12.89 -8.65 14.58
N ASP A 164 13.05 -9.71 15.36
CA ASP A 164 12.05 -10.78 15.48
C ASP A 164 10.72 -10.26 16.04
N LYS A 165 10.75 -9.37 17.04
CA LYS A 165 9.55 -8.71 17.58
C LYS A 165 8.82 -7.91 16.49
N LYS A 166 9.56 -7.03 15.79
CA LYS A 166 8.99 -6.23 14.69
C LYS A 166 8.47 -7.12 13.56
N ALA A 167 9.22 -8.13 13.13
CA ALA A 167 8.83 -9.04 12.06
C ALA A 167 7.54 -9.80 12.41
N THR A 168 7.38 -10.25 13.67
CA THR A 168 6.17 -10.93 14.13
C THR A 168 4.95 -10.00 14.10
N GLN A 169 5.08 -8.76 14.56
CA GLN A 169 3.98 -7.79 14.53
C GLN A 169 3.60 -7.41 13.09
N LYS A 170 4.61 -7.09 12.28
CA LYS A 170 4.41 -6.64 10.90
C LYS A 170 3.90 -7.74 9.99
N SER A 171 4.31 -8.99 10.18
CA SER A 171 3.77 -10.11 9.38
C SER A 171 2.29 -10.36 9.64
N LYS A 172 1.82 -10.20 10.88
CA LYS A 172 0.39 -10.32 11.21
C LYS A 172 -0.44 -9.19 10.56
N TRP A 173 0.07 -7.97 10.67
CA TRP A 173 -0.57 -6.81 10.06
C TRP A 173 -0.59 -6.94 8.53
N ALA A 174 0.56 -7.18 7.90
CA ALA A 174 0.66 -7.29 6.45
C ALA A 174 -0.18 -8.43 5.88
N TYR A 175 -0.38 -9.52 6.64
CA TYR A 175 -1.28 -10.59 6.22
C TYR A 175 -2.74 -10.14 6.15
N ARG A 176 -3.22 -9.34 7.12
CA ARG A 176 -4.58 -8.78 7.07
C ARG A 176 -4.75 -7.83 5.89
N GLU A 177 -3.76 -6.96 5.68
CA GLU A 177 -3.76 -6.05 4.53
C GLU A 177 -3.73 -6.81 3.19
N LEU A 178 -2.94 -7.89 3.11
CA LEU A 178 -2.88 -8.73 1.91
C LEU A 178 -4.22 -9.40 1.62
N MET A 179 -4.90 -9.92 2.63
CA MET A 179 -6.23 -10.52 2.45
C MET A 179 -7.26 -9.50 1.97
N ALA A 180 -7.26 -8.29 2.55
CA ALA A 180 -8.12 -7.20 2.11
C ALA A 180 -7.79 -6.80 0.66
N PHE A 181 -6.50 -6.65 0.34
CA PHE A 181 -6.02 -6.35 -1.01
C PHE A 181 -6.49 -7.35 -2.06
N LEU A 182 -6.30 -8.66 -1.79
CA LEU A 182 -6.70 -9.71 -2.73
C LEU A 182 -8.22 -9.80 -2.90
N ARG A 183 -9.00 -9.57 -1.82
CA ARG A 183 -10.45 -9.50 -1.90
C ARG A 183 -10.92 -8.30 -2.72
N HIS A 184 -10.36 -7.13 -2.45
CA HIS A 184 -10.66 -5.92 -3.19
C HIS A 184 -10.33 -6.08 -4.69
N ALA A 185 -9.11 -6.50 -5.02
CA ALA A 185 -8.70 -6.73 -6.40
C ALA A 185 -9.66 -7.70 -7.13
N ARG A 186 -10.05 -8.80 -6.47
CA ARG A 186 -11.01 -9.77 -7.03
C ARG A 186 -12.40 -9.16 -7.22
N SER A 187 -12.93 -8.44 -6.25
CA SER A 187 -14.28 -7.86 -6.31
C SER A 187 -14.39 -6.78 -7.38
N GLN A 188 -13.31 -6.02 -7.61
CA GLN A 188 -13.26 -4.94 -8.60
C GLN A 188 -12.77 -5.40 -9.99
N GLY A 189 -12.32 -6.65 -10.12
CA GLY A 189 -11.78 -7.19 -11.38
C GLY A 189 -10.40 -6.63 -11.73
N PHE A 190 -9.60 -6.20 -10.73
CA PHE A 190 -8.24 -5.74 -10.94
C PHE A 190 -7.24 -6.90 -10.90
N ASP A 191 -6.17 -6.78 -11.69
CA ASP A 191 -5.03 -7.70 -11.59
C ASP A 191 -4.14 -7.30 -10.39
N PRO A 192 -4.05 -8.14 -9.32
CA PRO A 192 -3.28 -7.79 -8.14
C PRO A 192 -1.78 -7.62 -8.41
N ALA A 193 -1.22 -8.23 -9.46
CA ALA A 193 0.20 -8.11 -9.78
C ALA A 193 0.57 -6.76 -10.42
N GLU A 194 -0.40 -6.05 -11.00
CA GLU A 194 -0.19 -4.76 -11.66
C GLU A 194 -0.32 -3.57 -10.73
N ILE A 195 -1.01 -3.72 -9.59
CA ILE A 195 -1.27 -2.59 -8.68
C ILE A 195 0.00 -2.13 -7.99
N LYS A 196 0.29 -0.83 -8.17
CA LYS A 196 1.41 -0.13 -7.55
C LYS A 196 0.92 0.74 -6.40
N GLY A 197 1.83 1.00 -5.47
CA GLY A 197 1.55 1.83 -4.32
C GLY A 197 2.82 2.20 -3.55
N SER A 198 2.66 2.58 -2.30
CA SER A 198 3.76 2.96 -1.41
C SER A 198 4.63 1.78 -0.99
N PHE A 199 5.75 2.07 -0.34
CA PHE A 199 6.63 1.06 0.27
C PHE A 199 5.96 0.27 1.41
N ALA A 200 4.85 0.76 1.96
CA ALA A 200 4.07 0.10 3.01
C ALA A 200 2.86 -0.67 2.46
N GLY A 201 2.51 -0.48 1.18
CA GLY A 201 1.36 -1.11 0.54
C GLY A 201 0.10 -0.25 0.51
N ALA A 202 0.20 1.04 0.84
CA ALA A 202 -0.88 2.00 0.60
C ALA A 202 -1.02 2.26 -0.90
N MET A 203 -2.25 2.49 -1.39
CA MET A 203 -2.54 2.54 -2.81
C MET A 203 -3.54 3.64 -3.19
N GLY A 204 -3.46 4.04 -4.46
CA GLY A 204 -4.33 5.04 -5.07
C GLY A 204 -4.04 6.47 -4.64
N ILE A 205 -4.87 7.40 -5.08
CA ILE A 205 -4.76 8.84 -4.83
C ILE A 205 -4.89 9.16 -3.33
N ALA A 206 -5.77 8.43 -2.64
CA ALA A 206 -6.01 8.56 -1.21
C ALA A 206 -4.94 7.89 -0.33
N GLN A 207 -4.01 7.10 -0.90
CA GLN A 207 -3.01 6.31 -0.15
C GLN A 207 -3.62 5.47 0.98
N PHE A 208 -4.80 4.88 0.75
CA PHE A 208 -5.42 4.00 1.72
C PHE A 208 -4.67 2.66 1.81
N MET A 209 -4.58 2.15 3.02
CA MET A 209 -4.27 0.75 3.23
C MET A 209 -5.45 -0.12 2.73
N PRO A 210 -5.19 -1.32 2.17
CA PRO A 210 -6.25 -2.15 1.61
C PRO A 210 -7.43 -2.42 2.55
N SER A 211 -7.18 -2.60 3.85
CA SER A 211 -8.25 -2.80 4.82
C SER A 211 -9.17 -1.57 4.99
N ASN A 212 -8.63 -0.37 4.78
CA ASN A 212 -9.44 0.86 4.80
C ASN A 212 -10.35 0.96 3.58
N ILE A 213 -9.94 0.41 2.42
CA ILE A 213 -10.77 0.41 1.21
C ILE A 213 -12.03 -0.43 1.43
N ASP A 214 -11.90 -1.61 2.05
CA ASP A 214 -13.04 -2.48 2.34
C ASP A 214 -14.12 -1.79 3.19
N THR A 215 -13.73 -0.87 4.07
CA THR A 215 -14.64 -0.22 5.04
C THR A 215 -15.01 1.21 4.69
N LEU A 216 -14.08 1.95 4.08
CA LEU A 216 -14.19 3.40 3.88
C LEU A 216 -14.14 3.80 2.40
N GLY A 217 -13.83 2.89 1.49
CA GLY A 217 -13.87 3.14 0.04
C GLY A 217 -15.28 3.44 -0.43
N LYS A 218 -15.41 4.40 -1.35
CA LYS A 218 -16.66 4.83 -1.95
C LYS A 218 -16.55 4.89 -3.46
N ASP A 219 -17.59 4.45 -4.13
CA ASP A 219 -17.82 4.60 -5.56
C ASP A 219 -18.36 6.03 -5.79
N GLY A 220 -17.48 6.96 -6.07
CA GLY A 220 -17.78 8.38 -6.23
C GLY A 220 -18.30 8.71 -7.63
N ASN A 221 -17.85 7.99 -8.66
CA ASN A 221 -18.29 8.17 -10.05
C ASN A 221 -19.53 7.33 -10.39
N LYS A 222 -19.98 6.45 -9.48
CA LYS A 222 -21.19 5.62 -9.60
C LYS A 222 -21.12 4.60 -10.75
N ASP A 223 -19.93 4.08 -11.03
CA ASP A 223 -19.72 3.05 -12.06
C ASP A 223 -19.88 1.61 -11.54
N GLY A 224 -20.15 1.45 -10.25
CA GLY A 224 -20.31 0.17 -9.55
C GLY A 224 -19.02 -0.42 -9.06
N LYS A 225 -17.92 0.33 -9.11
CA LYS A 225 -16.59 -0.08 -8.63
C LYS A 225 -16.03 0.91 -7.62
N ILE A 226 -15.05 0.46 -6.86
CA ILE A 226 -14.25 1.32 -5.98
C ILE A 226 -12.82 1.27 -6.49
N ASN A 227 -12.40 2.32 -7.20
CA ASN A 227 -11.08 2.45 -7.79
C ASN A 227 -10.37 3.69 -7.26
N LEU A 228 -9.56 3.57 -6.22
CA LEU A 228 -8.85 4.72 -5.64
C LEU A 228 -7.78 5.35 -6.57
N PHE A 229 -7.61 4.84 -7.79
CA PHE A 229 -6.84 5.49 -8.86
C PHE A 229 -7.73 6.43 -9.71
N ASP A 230 -9.05 6.43 -9.49
CA ASP A 230 -10.01 7.39 -10.00
C ASP A 230 -10.18 8.54 -9.01
N ASP A 231 -10.22 9.78 -9.51
CA ASP A 231 -10.30 10.98 -8.67
C ASP A 231 -11.62 11.06 -7.91
N ALA A 232 -12.75 10.72 -8.52
CA ALA A 232 -14.05 10.83 -7.87
C ALA A 232 -14.19 9.82 -6.72
N ASP A 233 -13.69 8.60 -6.91
CA ASP A 233 -13.69 7.57 -5.87
C ASP A 233 -12.75 7.93 -4.71
N ALA A 234 -11.57 8.48 -5.03
CA ALA A 234 -10.62 8.93 -4.03
C ALA A 234 -11.19 10.10 -3.21
N ILE A 235 -11.78 11.10 -3.87
CA ILE A 235 -12.43 12.26 -3.23
C ILE A 235 -13.55 11.79 -2.30
N ALA A 236 -14.47 10.95 -2.80
CA ALA A 236 -15.58 10.43 -2.01
C ALA A 236 -15.10 9.56 -0.82
N SER A 237 -14.05 8.76 -1.03
CA SER A 237 -13.48 7.91 0.03
C SER A 237 -12.79 8.72 1.12
N ILE A 238 -12.03 9.76 0.77
CA ILE A 238 -11.42 10.67 1.75
C ILE A 238 -12.51 11.41 2.53
N ALA A 239 -13.52 11.93 1.85
CA ALA A 239 -14.64 12.62 2.50
C ALA A 239 -15.36 11.70 3.50
N PHE A 240 -15.67 10.47 3.08
CA PHE A 240 -16.29 9.50 3.98
C PHE A 240 -15.37 9.14 5.15
N TYR A 241 -14.07 8.95 4.92
CA TYR A 241 -13.09 8.73 5.98
C TYR A 241 -13.12 9.83 7.03
N LEU A 242 -13.06 11.09 6.62
CA LEU A 242 -13.07 12.24 7.52
C LEU A 242 -14.39 12.33 8.31
N LYS A 243 -15.53 12.11 7.63
CA LYS A 243 -16.86 12.07 8.26
C LYS A 243 -16.93 10.99 9.37
N GLU A 244 -16.51 9.76 9.08
CA GLU A 244 -16.53 8.66 10.05
C GLU A 244 -15.62 8.92 11.26
N HIS A 245 -14.58 9.77 11.10
CA HIS A 245 -13.72 10.20 12.19
C HIS A 245 -14.16 11.50 12.88
N GLY A 246 -15.36 12.01 12.55
CA GLY A 246 -15.99 13.12 13.27
C GLY A 246 -15.91 14.47 12.57
N TRP A 247 -15.57 14.53 11.28
CA TRP A 247 -15.71 15.77 10.51
C TRP A 247 -17.17 16.15 10.36
N GLN A 248 -17.45 17.44 10.49
CA GLN A 248 -18.77 18.03 10.25
C GLN A 248 -18.63 19.44 9.66
N PRO A 249 -19.63 19.95 8.93
CA PRO A 249 -19.60 21.29 8.39
C PRO A 249 -19.31 22.34 9.48
N GLY A 250 -18.40 23.27 9.19
CA GLY A 250 -18.02 24.31 10.14
C GLY A 250 -17.20 23.82 11.35
N ILE A 251 -16.56 22.66 11.24
CA ILE A 251 -15.72 22.08 12.29
C ILE A 251 -14.65 23.06 12.77
N GLU A 252 -14.51 23.20 14.08
CA GLU A 252 -13.45 24.02 14.68
C GLU A 252 -12.05 23.43 14.41
N ARG A 253 -11.05 24.31 14.19
CA ARG A 253 -9.67 23.92 13.87
C ARG A 253 -9.10 22.82 14.78
N ASN A 254 -9.31 22.92 16.10
CA ASN A 254 -8.78 21.93 17.05
C ASN A 254 -9.45 20.56 16.92
N LYS A 255 -10.70 20.50 16.52
CA LYS A 255 -11.42 19.26 16.25
C LYS A 255 -10.99 18.70 14.89
N ALA A 256 -10.87 19.56 13.87
CA ALA A 256 -10.35 19.19 12.56
C ALA A 256 -8.95 18.55 12.65
N ALA A 257 -8.06 19.16 13.46
CA ALA A 257 -6.73 18.59 13.73
C ALA A 257 -6.77 17.15 14.26
N LYS A 258 -7.69 16.85 15.18
CA LYS A 258 -7.87 15.50 15.72
C LYS A 258 -8.35 14.51 14.63
N VAL A 259 -9.28 14.93 13.80
CA VAL A 259 -9.80 14.12 12.69
C VAL A 259 -8.68 13.81 11.67
N ILE A 260 -7.93 14.85 11.27
CA ILE A 260 -6.80 14.69 10.34
C ILE A 260 -5.70 13.80 10.95
N TYR A 261 -5.47 13.86 12.26
CA TYR A 261 -4.51 13.00 12.95
C TYR A 261 -4.83 11.51 12.85
N HIS A 262 -6.10 11.12 12.68
CA HIS A 262 -6.47 9.73 12.39
C HIS A 262 -5.98 9.27 11.02
N TYR A 263 -5.89 10.18 10.05
CA TYR A 263 -5.40 9.87 8.71
C TYR A 263 -3.89 9.56 8.72
N ASN A 264 -3.14 10.42 9.41
CA ASN A 264 -1.71 10.22 9.61
C ASN A 264 -1.31 10.73 11.01
N HIS A 265 -0.70 9.84 11.82
CA HIS A 265 -0.32 10.11 13.21
C HIS A 265 0.95 10.98 13.33
N SER A 266 0.97 12.13 12.63
CA SER A 266 2.04 13.14 12.66
C SER A 266 1.45 14.54 12.83
N ASN A 267 1.94 15.29 13.80
CA ASN A 267 1.52 16.68 14.00
C ASN A 267 1.96 17.55 12.82
N GLU A 268 3.14 17.31 12.28
CA GLU A 268 3.66 18.02 11.10
C GLU A 268 2.76 17.80 9.86
N TYR A 269 2.21 16.61 9.71
CA TYR A 269 1.22 16.32 8.68
C TYR A 269 -0.07 17.12 8.91
N VAL A 270 -0.59 17.10 10.12
CA VAL A 270 -1.81 17.82 10.48
C VAL A 270 -1.66 19.32 10.22
N ASP A 271 -0.54 19.91 10.66
CA ASP A 271 -0.26 21.34 10.47
C ASP A 271 -0.18 21.70 8.98
N ALA A 272 0.45 20.86 8.17
CA ALA A 272 0.52 21.05 6.73
C ALA A 272 -0.86 20.99 6.06
N ILE A 273 -1.69 19.98 6.39
CA ILE A 273 -3.04 19.87 5.85
C ILE A 273 -3.87 21.10 6.22
N LEU A 274 -3.87 21.53 7.48
CA LEU A 274 -4.61 22.71 7.92
C LEU A 274 -4.12 23.98 7.23
N SER A 275 -2.80 24.18 7.12
CA SER A 275 -2.21 25.32 6.42
C SER A 275 -2.60 25.37 4.93
N VAL A 276 -2.54 24.24 4.24
CA VAL A 276 -2.96 24.16 2.82
C VAL A 276 -4.46 24.44 2.71
N THR A 277 -5.29 23.86 3.58
CA THR A 277 -6.74 24.07 3.60
C THR A 277 -7.10 25.56 3.76
N GLU A 278 -6.45 26.25 4.70
CA GLU A 278 -6.67 27.69 4.93
C GLU A 278 -6.27 28.55 3.74
N ARG A 279 -5.15 28.22 3.09
CA ARG A 279 -4.69 28.92 1.87
C ARG A 279 -5.56 28.66 0.64
N LEU A 280 -6.28 27.56 0.60
CA LEU A 280 -7.23 27.26 -0.47
C LEU A 280 -8.55 28.02 -0.29
N LYS A 281 -8.97 28.26 0.97
CA LYS A 281 -10.19 29.02 1.28
C LYS A 281 -10.06 30.52 1.00
N GLY A 282 -8.87 31.04 0.87
CA GLY A 282 -8.56 32.43 0.56
C GLY A 282 -7.82 33.09 1.67
#